data_770aba7cc8fe8dfd47a4380c1db902dc
#
_entry.id   770aba7cc8fe8dfd47a4380c1db902dc
#
_cell.length_a   1.000
_cell.length_b   1.000
_cell.length_c   1.000
_cell.angle_alpha   90.00
_cell.angle_beta   90.00
_cell.angle_gamma   90.00
#
_symmetry.space_group_name_H-M   'P 1'
#
loop_
_entity.id
_entity.type
_entity.pdbx_description
1 polymer ?
#
loop_
_entity_poly.entity_id
_entity_poly.type
_entity_poly.pdbx_seq_one_letter_code
_entity_poly.pdbx_strand_id
1 'polypeptide(L)'
;MKNILATAAAAFLLVTSTGCSGFLDEELKSSLSPDNTYTSSYGFEVGVNGLYGWARSEFNTWGGATTSQGQACPYESFQVATDIVYTGHGDGSLVPFENLSYTPSTTFVTSYWNWGYGLIASANEILEYSEGNVNWDKPTDKAYYQAIARFFRAYAYRYLVYLYGDVPYVDKIEKDFRIDFTRTPKAEVLGKMIEDLQFAIANLPEDPDKVEVGQLTKWAAQHMLSEVYLMAGKYAEAETAAKAVIDCGYFHLMTSRFGAEKDKAGDPFSDMFKEYNQNRTSGNMESIWVMQLEYNTTGGGGANEDWTKRAWVPKYYNEDGFVLADSLGGRGLAQIVPFKWWIDSNDFFASSDIRNSEY
;
A
#
# COMPACT_ATOMS: atom_id res chain seq x y z
N MET A 1 -39.27 -35.47 56.37
CA MET A 1 -37.82 -35.32 56.08
C MET A 1 -37.46 -35.42 54.59
N LYS A 2 -37.99 -36.39 53.82
CA LYS A 2 -37.67 -36.50 52.37
C LYS A 2 -38.07 -35.27 51.54
N ASN A 3 -39.19 -34.62 51.83
CA ASN A 3 -39.66 -33.46 51.04
C ASN A 3 -38.90 -32.17 51.38
N ILE A 4 -38.33 -32.05 52.59
CA ILE A 4 -37.50 -30.89 52.97
C ILE A 4 -36.13 -30.96 52.30
N LEU A 5 -35.56 -32.14 52.15
CA LEU A 5 -34.30 -32.35 51.44
C LEU A 5 -34.44 -32.11 49.93
N ALA A 6 -35.56 -32.49 49.32
CA ALA A 6 -35.84 -32.24 47.90
C ALA A 6 -36.02 -30.74 47.61
N THR A 7 -36.69 -30.03 48.51
CA THR A 7 -36.91 -28.56 48.39
C THR A 7 -35.58 -27.79 48.59
N ALA A 8 -34.75 -28.21 49.53
CA ALA A 8 -33.43 -27.64 49.76
C ALA A 8 -32.46 -27.90 48.58
N ALA A 9 -32.50 -29.09 47.96
CA ALA A 9 -31.70 -29.41 46.76
C ALA A 9 -32.14 -28.62 45.55
N ALA A 10 -33.47 -28.41 45.36
CA ALA A 10 -33.99 -27.58 44.26
C ALA A 10 -33.67 -26.08 44.45
N ALA A 11 -33.68 -25.59 45.66
CA ALA A 11 -33.29 -24.21 45.96
C ALA A 11 -31.76 -23.98 45.76
N PHE A 12 -30.95 -24.99 46.08
CA PHE A 12 -29.50 -24.89 45.84
C PHE A 12 -29.14 -24.92 44.35
N LEU A 13 -29.85 -25.71 43.52
CA LEU A 13 -29.68 -25.74 42.08
C LEU A 13 -30.12 -24.42 41.37
N LEU A 14 -31.09 -23.71 41.94
CA LEU A 14 -31.54 -22.42 41.40
C LEU A 14 -30.58 -21.26 41.72
N VAL A 15 -29.80 -21.32 42.80
CA VAL A 15 -28.81 -20.30 43.17
C VAL A 15 -27.50 -20.45 42.37
N THR A 16 -27.19 -21.63 41.84
CA THR A 16 -25.98 -21.88 41.05
C THR A 16 -26.14 -21.49 39.57
N SER A 17 -27.35 -21.13 39.10
CA SER A 17 -27.59 -20.70 37.72
C SER A 17 -27.50 -19.20 37.48
N THR A 18 -27.27 -18.36 38.53
CA THR A 18 -26.90 -16.98 38.37
C THR A 18 -25.37 -16.86 38.19
N GLY A 19 -24.84 -17.45 37.13
CA GLY A 19 -23.49 -17.17 36.70
C GLY A 19 -23.40 -15.68 36.32
N CYS A 20 -22.50 -14.94 36.95
CA CYS A 20 -22.17 -13.57 36.52
C CYS A 20 -21.74 -13.66 35.07
N SER A 21 -22.59 -13.26 34.13
CA SER A 21 -22.28 -13.25 32.70
C SER A 21 -21.02 -12.39 32.39
N GLY A 22 -20.69 -11.44 33.23
CA GLY A 22 -19.49 -10.60 33.05
C GLY A 22 -18.22 -11.10 33.73
N PHE A 23 -18.26 -12.24 34.46
CA PHE A 23 -17.04 -12.76 35.12
C PHE A 23 -16.07 -13.47 34.14
N LEU A 24 -16.60 -13.93 33.00
CA LEU A 24 -15.82 -14.58 31.94
C LEU A 24 -15.54 -13.64 30.76
N ASP A 25 -16.00 -12.40 30.83
CA ASP A 25 -15.65 -11.40 29.81
C ASP A 25 -14.20 -11.00 29.99
N GLU A 26 -13.38 -11.41 29.04
CA GLU A 26 -11.95 -11.13 29.03
C GLU A 26 -11.72 -9.65 28.69
N GLU A 27 -11.42 -8.83 29.69
CA GLU A 27 -10.92 -7.47 29.46
C GLU A 27 -9.41 -7.53 29.20
N LEU A 28 -9.00 -7.36 27.96
CA LEU A 28 -7.60 -7.25 27.57
C LEU A 28 -7.03 -5.91 28.05
N LYS A 29 -6.54 -5.85 29.30
CA LYS A 29 -5.98 -4.62 29.90
C LYS A 29 -4.54 -4.31 29.48
N SER A 30 -3.84 -5.26 28.88
CA SER A 30 -2.42 -5.16 28.52
C SER A 30 -2.10 -5.34 27.05
N SER A 31 -3.11 -5.60 26.19
CA SER A 31 -2.94 -5.70 24.74
C SER A 31 -3.90 -4.77 24.01
N LEU A 32 -3.47 -4.25 22.86
CA LEU A 32 -4.32 -3.47 21.99
C LEU A 32 -5.38 -4.40 21.37
N SER A 33 -6.64 -4.01 21.51
CA SER A 33 -7.77 -4.58 20.79
C SER A 33 -8.50 -3.44 20.08
N PRO A 34 -9.28 -3.69 19.02
CA PRO A 34 -10.05 -2.64 18.38
C PRO A 34 -10.93 -1.85 19.37
N ASP A 35 -11.59 -2.55 20.30
CA ASP A 35 -12.50 -1.94 21.28
C ASP A 35 -11.81 -0.98 22.26
N ASN A 36 -10.55 -1.21 22.59
CA ASN A 36 -9.81 -0.32 23.49
C ASN A 36 -8.94 0.71 22.73
N THR A 37 -8.66 0.48 21.46
CA THR A 37 -7.84 1.35 20.61
C THR A 37 -8.69 2.49 20.04
N TYR A 38 -9.83 2.18 19.40
CA TYR A 38 -10.63 3.17 18.67
C TYR A 38 -11.60 3.97 19.57
N THR A 39 -11.09 4.49 20.67
CA THR A 39 -11.87 5.27 21.64
C THR A 39 -11.56 6.77 21.63
N SER A 40 -10.53 7.19 20.90
CA SER A 40 -10.05 8.58 20.82
C SER A 40 -9.37 8.88 19.50
N SER A 41 -9.17 10.15 19.15
CA SER A 41 -8.41 10.57 17.95
C SER A 41 -7.04 9.91 17.87
N TYR A 42 -6.34 9.77 19.00
CA TYR A 42 -5.04 9.07 19.03
C TYR A 42 -5.13 7.59 18.62
N GLY A 43 -6.15 6.87 19.06
CA GLY A 43 -6.35 5.47 18.66
C GLY A 43 -6.59 5.34 17.14
N PHE A 44 -7.34 6.28 16.55
CA PHE A 44 -7.52 6.33 15.10
C PHE A 44 -6.25 6.72 14.34
N GLU A 45 -5.45 7.63 14.89
CA GLU A 45 -4.12 7.95 14.34
C GLU A 45 -3.23 6.70 14.27
N VAL A 46 -3.18 5.91 15.33
CA VAL A 46 -2.45 4.63 15.36
C VAL A 46 -2.99 3.67 14.29
N GLY A 47 -4.33 3.55 14.18
CA GLY A 47 -4.98 2.70 13.18
C GLY A 47 -4.64 3.10 11.74
N VAL A 48 -4.76 4.39 11.40
CA VAL A 48 -4.43 4.84 10.03
C VAL A 48 -2.94 4.76 9.74
N ASN A 49 -2.06 4.93 10.71
CA ASN A 49 -0.63 4.69 10.54
C ASN A 49 -0.35 3.22 10.18
N GLY A 50 -1.15 2.29 10.72
CA GLY A 50 -1.15 0.89 10.31
C GLY A 50 -1.49 0.71 8.82
N LEU A 51 -2.43 1.48 8.27
CA LEU A 51 -2.78 1.42 6.84
C LEU A 51 -1.63 1.87 5.94
N TYR A 52 -0.91 2.95 6.31
CA TYR A 52 0.30 3.37 5.59
C TYR A 52 1.37 2.27 5.60
N GLY A 53 1.58 1.63 6.76
CA GLY A 53 2.51 0.50 6.88
C GLY A 53 2.09 -0.70 6.03
N TRP A 54 0.80 -1.02 6.02
CA TRP A 54 0.26 -2.11 5.20
C TRP A 54 0.40 -1.82 3.71
N ALA A 55 0.06 -0.62 3.26
CA ALA A 55 0.22 -0.23 1.86
C ALA A 55 1.69 -0.34 1.42
N ARG A 56 2.63 0.14 2.24
CA ARG A 56 4.07 0.05 1.98
C ARG A 56 4.56 -1.39 1.85
N SER A 57 3.94 -2.34 2.54
CA SER A 57 4.32 -3.75 2.48
C SER A 57 4.14 -4.38 1.10
N GLU A 58 3.52 -3.69 0.14
CA GLU A 58 3.47 -4.09 -1.28
C GLU A 58 4.87 -4.36 -1.85
N PHE A 59 5.87 -3.62 -1.38
CA PHE A 59 7.26 -3.73 -1.85
C PHE A 59 8.08 -4.76 -1.06
N ASN A 60 7.48 -5.44 -0.09
CA ASN A 60 8.13 -6.46 0.71
C ASN A 60 8.18 -7.81 -0.01
N THR A 61 9.11 -8.65 0.41
CA THR A 61 9.14 -10.05 -0.01
C THR A 61 8.04 -10.85 0.70
N TRP A 62 6.99 -11.24 -0.01
CA TRP A 62 5.88 -12.01 0.56
C TRP A 62 5.98 -13.51 0.30
N GLY A 63 5.20 -14.24 1.08
CA GLY A 63 4.90 -15.65 0.82
C GLY A 63 6.08 -16.59 0.92
N GLY A 64 7.09 -16.25 1.75
CA GLY A 64 8.25 -17.10 1.92
C GLY A 64 9.23 -17.06 0.75
N ALA A 65 9.17 -16.01 -0.07
CA ALA A 65 10.16 -15.72 -1.11
C ALA A 65 11.60 -15.53 -0.57
N THR A 66 11.79 -15.70 0.73
CA THR A 66 13.09 -15.85 1.40
C THR A 66 13.73 -17.21 1.16
N THR A 67 13.09 -18.13 0.42
CA THR A 67 13.72 -19.38 0.03
C THR A 67 14.82 -19.10 -0.98
N SER A 68 15.76 -20.00 -1.08
CA SER A 68 16.98 -19.90 -1.92
C SER A 68 16.75 -19.64 -3.43
N GLN A 69 15.53 -19.48 -3.88
CA GLN A 69 15.14 -19.31 -5.27
C GLN A 69 14.34 -18.04 -5.58
N GLY A 70 13.92 -17.24 -4.58
CA GLY A 70 13.09 -16.10 -4.84
C GLY A 70 13.21 -15.05 -3.74
N GLN A 71 13.86 -13.95 -4.06
CA GLN A 71 13.91 -12.74 -3.23
C GLN A 71 13.26 -11.58 -3.98
N ALA A 72 12.40 -11.89 -4.96
CA ALA A 72 11.60 -10.93 -5.67
C ALA A 72 10.40 -10.49 -4.81
N CYS A 73 9.99 -9.26 -4.95
CA CYS A 73 8.71 -8.83 -4.40
C CYS A 73 7.57 -9.03 -5.43
N PRO A 74 6.32 -9.09 -5.00
CA PRO A 74 5.19 -9.30 -5.92
C PRO A 74 5.09 -8.25 -7.03
N TYR A 75 5.47 -7.02 -6.75
CA TYR A 75 5.49 -5.91 -7.70
C TYR A 75 6.30 -6.23 -8.97
N GLU A 76 7.39 -6.96 -8.84
CA GLU A 76 8.28 -7.32 -9.94
C GLU A 76 7.63 -8.27 -10.96
N SER A 77 6.59 -9.00 -10.55
CA SER A 77 5.84 -9.88 -11.43
C SER A 77 5.16 -9.13 -12.59
N PHE A 78 4.81 -7.86 -12.40
CA PHE A 78 4.23 -7.01 -13.45
C PHE A 78 5.26 -6.57 -14.49
N GLN A 79 6.51 -6.50 -14.10
CA GLN A 79 7.60 -6.03 -14.95
C GLN A 79 8.03 -7.12 -15.95
N VAL A 80 8.23 -8.34 -15.48
CA VAL A 80 8.73 -9.44 -16.30
C VAL A 80 7.71 -10.02 -17.30
N ALA A 81 6.43 -9.69 -17.13
CA ALA A 81 5.39 -10.08 -18.10
C ALA A 81 5.30 -9.15 -19.32
N THR A 82 6.32 -8.30 -19.52
CA THR A 82 6.39 -7.32 -20.61
C THR A 82 7.44 -7.69 -21.64
N ASP A 83 7.48 -6.95 -22.75
CA ASP A 83 8.50 -7.05 -23.79
C ASP A 83 9.74 -6.15 -23.53
N ILE A 84 9.76 -5.45 -22.39
CA ILE A 84 10.82 -4.50 -22.02
C ILE A 84 11.88 -5.16 -21.14
N VAL A 85 11.46 -6.05 -20.23
CA VAL A 85 12.34 -6.72 -19.27
C VAL A 85 12.05 -8.22 -19.20
N TYR A 86 13.03 -8.98 -18.74
CA TYR A 86 12.93 -10.43 -18.54
C TYR A 86 13.56 -10.84 -17.20
N THR A 87 13.32 -12.08 -16.79
CA THR A 87 13.90 -12.65 -15.56
C THR A 87 15.39 -12.95 -15.77
N GLY A 88 16.27 -12.13 -15.20
CA GLY A 88 17.71 -12.22 -15.47
C GLY A 88 18.43 -13.37 -14.79
N HIS A 89 17.99 -13.83 -13.64
CA HIS A 89 18.68 -14.86 -12.85
C HIS A 89 17.87 -16.15 -12.68
N GLY A 90 16.84 -16.35 -13.50
CA GLY A 90 16.00 -17.54 -13.39
C GLY A 90 15.27 -17.62 -12.03
N ASP A 91 14.82 -16.49 -11.50
CA ASP A 91 14.06 -16.46 -10.26
C ASP A 91 12.76 -17.26 -10.43
N GLY A 92 12.67 -18.37 -9.71
CA GLY A 92 11.54 -19.29 -9.80
C GLY A 92 10.19 -18.67 -9.46
N SER A 93 10.16 -17.53 -8.77
CA SER A 93 8.94 -16.79 -8.43
C SER A 93 8.45 -15.92 -9.60
N LEU A 94 9.36 -15.42 -10.43
CA LEU A 94 9.06 -14.53 -11.57
C LEU A 94 8.85 -15.28 -12.89
N VAL A 95 9.54 -16.40 -13.10
CA VAL A 95 9.47 -17.21 -14.34
C VAL A 95 8.02 -17.55 -14.76
N PRO A 96 7.08 -17.89 -13.86
CA PRO A 96 5.72 -18.15 -14.27
C PRO A 96 5.03 -16.93 -14.92
N PHE A 97 5.39 -15.71 -14.55
CA PHE A 97 4.84 -14.49 -15.15
C PHE A 97 5.47 -14.19 -16.49
N GLU A 98 6.78 -14.34 -16.62
CA GLU A 98 7.49 -14.22 -17.91
C GLU A 98 6.95 -15.18 -18.97
N ASN A 99 6.72 -16.42 -18.59
CA ASN A 99 6.22 -17.47 -19.49
C ASN A 99 4.69 -17.51 -19.61
N LEU A 100 3.98 -16.64 -18.91
CA LEU A 100 2.51 -16.62 -18.83
C LEU A 100 1.92 -17.96 -18.37
N SER A 101 2.65 -18.69 -17.52
CA SER A 101 2.26 -20.01 -16.99
C SER A 101 1.76 -19.98 -15.55
N TYR A 102 1.56 -18.80 -15.01
CA TYR A 102 1.02 -18.62 -13.66
C TYR A 102 -0.40 -19.19 -13.52
N THR A 103 -0.72 -19.62 -12.31
CA THR A 103 -2.00 -20.19 -11.94
C THR A 103 -2.57 -19.45 -10.73
N PRO A 104 -3.84 -19.67 -10.36
CA PRO A 104 -4.38 -19.11 -9.13
C PRO A 104 -3.59 -19.45 -7.86
N SER A 105 -2.80 -20.52 -7.87
CA SER A 105 -1.95 -20.94 -6.75
C SER A 105 -0.54 -20.37 -6.80
N THR A 106 -0.19 -19.62 -7.83
CA THR A 106 1.13 -18.96 -7.93
C THR A 106 1.28 -17.95 -6.81
N THR A 107 2.42 -17.98 -6.11
CA THR A 107 2.66 -17.23 -4.87
C THR A 107 2.27 -15.76 -4.98
N PHE A 108 2.71 -15.06 -6.01
CA PHE A 108 2.42 -13.63 -6.12
C PHE A 108 0.97 -13.33 -6.49
N VAL A 109 0.28 -14.22 -7.21
CA VAL A 109 -1.16 -14.13 -7.43
C VAL A 109 -1.91 -14.22 -6.10
N THR A 110 -1.57 -15.21 -5.27
CA THR A 110 -2.16 -15.35 -3.93
C THR A 110 -1.78 -14.20 -3.00
N SER A 111 -0.53 -13.73 -3.07
CA SER A 111 -0.02 -12.66 -2.20
C SER A 111 -0.75 -11.34 -2.41
N TYR A 112 -0.98 -10.92 -3.66
CA TYR A 112 -1.74 -9.68 -3.94
C TYR A 112 -3.19 -9.77 -3.48
N TRP A 113 -3.81 -10.94 -3.64
CA TRP A 113 -5.15 -11.16 -3.11
C TRP A 113 -5.21 -10.98 -1.60
N ASN A 114 -4.31 -11.64 -0.88
CA ASN A 114 -4.27 -11.58 0.58
C ASN A 114 -3.91 -10.18 1.09
N TRP A 115 -2.95 -9.52 0.44
CA TRP A 115 -2.57 -8.16 0.76
C TRP A 115 -3.72 -7.18 0.58
N GLY A 116 -4.40 -7.25 -0.56
CA GLY A 116 -5.51 -6.35 -0.85
C GLY A 116 -6.67 -6.51 0.13
N TYR A 117 -7.10 -7.73 0.41
CA TYR A 117 -8.18 -7.96 1.37
C TYR A 117 -7.78 -7.70 2.82
N GLY A 118 -6.51 -7.88 3.19
CA GLY A 118 -6.00 -7.46 4.50
C GLY A 118 -6.07 -5.95 4.69
N LEU A 119 -5.65 -5.18 3.68
CA LEU A 119 -5.76 -3.72 3.71
C LEU A 119 -7.22 -3.24 3.75
N ILE A 120 -8.12 -3.90 2.99
CA ILE A 120 -9.57 -3.62 3.02
C ILE A 120 -10.16 -3.90 4.41
N ALA A 121 -9.81 -5.04 5.02
CA ALA A 121 -10.30 -5.39 6.35
C ALA A 121 -9.88 -4.35 7.40
N SER A 122 -8.60 -3.93 7.39
CA SER A 122 -8.11 -2.88 8.29
C SER A 122 -8.77 -1.52 8.04
N ALA A 123 -9.02 -1.17 6.78
CA ALA A 123 -9.75 0.06 6.45
C ALA A 123 -11.21 0.02 6.92
N ASN A 124 -11.89 -1.12 6.72
CA ASN A 124 -13.27 -1.31 7.18
C ASN A 124 -13.39 -1.28 8.70
N GLU A 125 -12.36 -1.80 9.42
CA GLU A 125 -12.30 -1.72 10.88
C GLU A 125 -12.32 -0.26 11.34
N ILE A 126 -11.45 0.58 10.80
CA ILE A 126 -11.43 2.01 11.11
C ILE A 126 -12.77 2.68 10.80
N LEU A 127 -13.37 2.37 9.65
CA LEU A 127 -14.65 2.93 9.25
C LEU A 127 -15.78 2.54 10.21
N GLU A 128 -15.87 1.26 10.58
CA GLU A 128 -16.93 0.77 11.48
C GLU A 128 -16.78 1.35 12.91
N TYR A 129 -15.56 1.29 13.48
CA TYR A 129 -15.33 1.82 14.82
C TYR A 129 -15.50 3.34 14.91
N SER A 130 -15.28 4.07 13.80
CA SER A 130 -15.50 5.52 13.75
C SER A 130 -16.96 5.93 13.94
N GLU A 131 -17.91 5.00 13.75
CA GLU A 131 -19.35 5.24 13.99
C GLU A 131 -19.72 5.05 15.46
N GLY A 132 -18.81 4.56 16.30
CA GLY A 132 -19.00 4.33 17.72
C GLY A 132 -18.91 5.61 18.56
N ASN A 133 -18.88 5.41 19.89
CA ASN A 133 -18.70 6.51 20.83
C ASN A 133 -17.22 6.84 21.02
N VAL A 134 -16.72 7.79 20.25
CA VAL A 134 -15.30 8.18 20.19
C VAL A 134 -15.11 9.59 20.73
N ASN A 135 -14.09 9.79 21.56
CA ASN A 135 -13.65 11.12 22.00
C ASN A 135 -12.76 11.76 20.93
N TRP A 136 -13.39 12.51 20.03
CA TRP A 136 -12.69 13.25 18.99
C TRP A 136 -12.07 14.54 19.54
N ASP A 137 -10.77 14.78 19.29
CA ASP A 137 -10.09 16.02 19.69
C ASP A 137 -10.60 17.23 18.89
N LYS A 138 -10.97 17.01 17.62
CA LYS A 138 -11.53 18.03 16.74
C LYS A 138 -12.78 17.52 16.04
N PRO A 139 -13.75 18.38 15.75
CA PRO A 139 -14.96 18.00 15.00
C PRO A 139 -14.68 17.38 13.61
N THR A 140 -13.53 17.66 13.02
CA THR A 140 -13.10 17.18 11.70
C THR A 140 -12.43 15.82 11.74
N ASP A 141 -11.99 15.34 12.90
CA ASP A 141 -11.13 14.15 13.01
C ASP A 141 -11.81 12.89 12.48
N LYS A 142 -13.10 12.70 12.81
CA LYS A 142 -13.87 11.57 12.28
C LYS A 142 -13.79 11.50 10.75
N ALA A 143 -14.14 12.59 10.08
CA ALA A 143 -14.14 12.63 8.63
C ALA A 143 -12.74 12.50 8.03
N TYR A 144 -11.72 13.04 8.69
CA TYR A 144 -10.34 12.92 8.29
C TYR A 144 -9.83 11.47 8.34
N TYR A 145 -10.03 10.76 9.45
CA TYR A 145 -9.59 9.36 9.56
C TYR A 145 -10.40 8.43 8.65
N GLN A 146 -11.70 8.69 8.50
CA GLN A 146 -12.52 7.99 7.49
C GLN A 146 -12.01 8.23 6.07
N ALA A 147 -11.54 9.43 5.74
CA ALA A 147 -11.02 9.76 4.43
C ALA A 147 -9.74 8.96 4.11
N ILE A 148 -8.84 8.82 5.08
CA ILE A 148 -7.64 7.98 4.95
C ILE A 148 -8.03 6.50 4.75
N ALA A 149 -8.94 5.98 5.56
CA ALA A 149 -9.39 4.59 5.46
C ALA A 149 -10.06 4.30 4.10
N ARG A 150 -10.92 5.19 3.61
CA ARG A 150 -11.55 5.09 2.30
C ARG A 150 -10.54 5.17 1.15
N PHE A 151 -9.55 6.05 1.26
CA PHE A 151 -8.46 6.11 0.28
C PHE A 151 -7.74 4.75 0.18
N PHE A 152 -7.32 4.16 1.29
CA PHE A 152 -6.61 2.89 1.29
C PHE A 152 -7.49 1.71 0.88
N ARG A 153 -8.79 1.75 1.16
CA ARG A 153 -9.73 0.76 0.63
C ARG A 153 -9.81 0.84 -0.89
N ALA A 154 -9.96 2.03 -1.45
CA ALA A 154 -9.92 2.23 -2.90
C ALA A 154 -8.56 1.84 -3.49
N TYR A 155 -7.45 2.15 -2.82
CA TYR A 155 -6.11 1.76 -3.22
C TYR A 155 -5.95 0.23 -3.35
N ALA A 156 -6.44 -0.53 -2.38
CA ALA A 156 -6.43 -1.99 -2.43
C ALA A 156 -7.33 -2.53 -3.56
N TYR A 157 -8.55 -2.02 -3.70
CA TYR A 157 -9.44 -2.43 -4.77
C TYR A 157 -8.91 -2.10 -6.16
N ARG A 158 -8.11 -1.04 -6.33
CA ARG A 158 -7.45 -0.72 -7.60
C ARG A 158 -6.66 -1.90 -8.14
N TYR A 159 -5.81 -2.51 -7.28
CA TYR A 159 -5.06 -3.70 -7.64
C TYR A 159 -5.95 -4.92 -7.84
N LEU A 160 -6.89 -5.15 -6.95
CA LEU A 160 -7.77 -6.32 -7.02
C LEU A 160 -8.59 -6.34 -8.32
N VAL A 161 -9.24 -5.24 -8.69
CA VAL A 161 -10.04 -5.20 -9.93
C VAL A 161 -9.19 -5.17 -11.19
N TYR A 162 -7.97 -4.64 -11.11
CA TYR A 162 -7.03 -4.64 -12.23
C TYR A 162 -6.52 -6.05 -12.53
N LEU A 163 -6.15 -6.79 -11.48
CA LEU A 163 -5.51 -8.10 -11.61
C LEU A 163 -6.52 -9.24 -11.76
N TYR A 164 -7.67 -9.17 -11.09
CA TYR A 164 -8.60 -10.30 -10.98
C TYR A 164 -9.96 -10.04 -11.64
N GLY A 165 -10.23 -8.82 -12.09
CA GLY A 165 -11.51 -8.46 -12.69
C GLY A 165 -12.63 -8.32 -11.66
N ASP A 166 -13.68 -9.14 -11.77
CA ASP A 166 -14.75 -9.18 -10.78
C ASP A 166 -14.27 -9.80 -9.48
N VAL A 167 -14.44 -9.10 -8.37
CA VAL A 167 -13.95 -9.51 -7.04
C VAL A 167 -15.04 -9.28 -5.97
N PRO A 168 -15.04 -10.01 -4.85
CA PRO A 168 -15.94 -9.70 -3.74
C PRO A 168 -15.75 -8.26 -3.25
N TYR A 169 -16.84 -7.50 -3.16
CA TYR A 169 -16.82 -6.19 -2.52
C TYR A 169 -17.20 -6.33 -1.06
N VAL A 170 -16.29 -5.95 -0.16
CA VAL A 170 -16.45 -6.03 1.30
C VAL A 170 -16.30 -4.63 1.87
N ASP A 171 -17.36 -4.09 2.45
CA ASP A 171 -17.44 -2.71 2.96
C ASP A 171 -17.61 -2.60 4.48
N LYS A 172 -17.56 -3.74 5.19
CA LYS A 172 -17.71 -3.83 6.64
C LYS A 172 -16.84 -4.94 7.22
N ILE A 173 -16.74 -4.99 8.55
CA ILE A 173 -16.09 -6.08 9.27
C ILE A 173 -16.98 -7.34 9.17
N GLU A 174 -16.37 -8.45 8.79
CA GLU A 174 -17.00 -9.76 8.92
C GLU A 174 -16.70 -10.33 10.32
N LYS A 175 -17.72 -10.35 11.18
CA LYS A 175 -17.58 -10.80 12.59
C LYS A 175 -17.61 -12.33 12.74
N ASP A 176 -18.21 -13.01 11.78
CA ASP A 176 -18.33 -14.45 11.76
C ASP A 176 -17.52 -15.06 10.63
N PHE A 177 -17.13 -16.35 10.80
CA PHE A 177 -16.49 -17.08 9.72
C PHE A 177 -17.43 -17.24 8.53
N ARG A 178 -16.99 -16.75 7.36
CA ARG A 178 -17.78 -16.68 6.15
C ARG A 178 -16.98 -17.16 4.93
N ILE A 179 -17.60 -18.01 4.11
CA ILE A 179 -17.01 -18.61 2.89
C ILE A 179 -17.89 -18.43 1.64
N ASP A 180 -19.02 -17.74 1.76
CA ASP A 180 -20.05 -17.61 0.73
C ASP A 180 -19.92 -16.28 -0.05
N PHE A 181 -18.73 -15.72 -0.13
CA PHE A 181 -18.49 -14.51 -0.90
C PHE A 181 -18.73 -14.75 -2.38
N THR A 182 -19.45 -13.83 -3.00
CA THR A 182 -19.69 -13.80 -4.45
C THR A 182 -18.91 -12.64 -5.08
N ARG A 183 -18.55 -12.80 -6.35
CA ARG A 183 -17.90 -11.73 -7.09
C ARG A 183 -18.88 -10.61 -7.38
N THR A 184 -18.48 -9.40 -7.11
CA THR A 184 -19.15 -8.16 -7.53
C THR A 184 -18.60 -7.75 -8.88
N PRO A 185 -19.43 -7.35 -9.83
CA PRO A 185 -18.95 -6.88 -11.13
C PRO A 185 -17.94 -5.74 -11.00
N LYS A 186 -16.85 -5.79 -11.77
CA LYS A 186 -15.79 -4.77 -11.77
C LYS A 186 -16.35 -3.35 -11.86
N ALA A 187 -17.35 -3.12 -12.72
CA ALA A 187 -17.94 -1.80 -12.90
C ALA A 187 -18.61 -1.27 -11.61
N GLU A 188 -19.21 -2.13 -10.80
CA GLU A 188 -19.81 -1.78 -9.52
C GLU A 188 -18.72 -1.46 -8.49
N VAL A 189 -17.66 -2.29 -8.40
CA VAL A 189 -16.52 -2.02 -7.51
C VAL A 189 -15.86 -0.69 -7.85
N LEU A 190 -15.65 -0.39 -9.14
CA LEU A 190 -15.13 0.92 -9.58
C LEU A 190 -16.05 2.08 -9.16
N GLY A 191 -17.37 1.89 -9.21
CA GLY A 191 -18.33 2.87 -8.69
C GLY A 191 -18.12 3.15 -7.19
N LYS A 192 -17.92 2.10 -6.39
CA LYS A 192 -17.63 2.22 -4.95
C LYS A 192 -16.29 2.88 -4.66
N MET A 193 -15.27 2.59 -5.45
CA MET A 193 -13.97 3.27 -5.34
C MET A 193 -14.09 4.77 -5.65
N ILE A 194 -14.90 5.15 -6.64
CA ILE A 194 -15.17 6.57 -6.96
C ILE A 194 -15.83 7.26 -5.76
N GLU A 195 -16.86 6.64 -5.13
CA GLU A 195 -17.51 7.16 -3.93
C GLU A 195 -16.50 7.37 -2.77
N ASP A 196 -15.63 6.39 -2.53
CA ASP A 196 -14.59 6.46 -1.50
C ASP A 196 -13.58 7.58 -1.76
N LEU A 197 -13.12 7.72 -3.00
CA LEU A 197 -12.15 8.75 -3.38
C LEU A 197 -12.74 10.15 -3.36
N GLN A 198 -14.01 10.32 -3.77
CA GLN A 198 -14.71 11.60 -3.66
C GLN A 198 -14.86 12.03 -2.20
N PHE A 199 -15.17 11.09 -1.29
CA PHE A 199 -15.19 11.38 0.14
C PHE A 199 -13.79 11.77 0.66
N ALA A 200 -12.75 11.05 0.23
CA ALA A 200 -11.37 11.36 0.60
C ALA A 200 -10.94 12.75 0.13
N ILE A 201 -11.26 13.14 -1.10
CA ILE A 201 -10.98 14.47 -1.65
C ILE A 201 -11.65 15.58 -0.85
N ALA A 202 -12.88 15.34 -0.37
CA ALA A 202 -13.64 16.33 0.39
C ALA A 202 -13.12 16.54 1.83
N ASN A 203 -12.39 15.56 2.40
CA ASN A 203 -12.05 15.54 3.82
C ASN A 203 -10.55 15.43 4.13
N LEU A 204 -9.70 15.18 3.13
CA LEU A 204 -8.25 15.23 3.29
C LEU A 204 -7.72 16.68 3.19
N PRO A 205 -6.59 16.99 3.84
CA PRO A 205 -5.96 18.29 3.75
C PRO A 205 -5.63 18.68 2.30
N GLU A 206 -5.77 19.97 2.02
CA GLU A 206 -5.46 20.52 0.70
C GLU A 206 -3.99 20.90 0.54
N ASP A 207 -3.44 21.55 1.55
CA ASP A 207 -2.10 22.13 1.50
C ASP A 207 -1.04 21.07 1.86
N PRO A 208 -0.22 20.61 0.90
CA PRO A 208 0.78 19.57 1.15
C PRO A 208 1.95 20.06 2.01
N ASP A 209 2.10 21.36 2.20
CA ASP A 209 3.15 21.93 3.06
C ASP A 209 2.72 22.02 4.54
N LYS A 210 1.45 21.64 4.84
CA LYS A 210 0.88 21.63 6.19
C LYS A 210 0.61 20.23 6.75
N VAL A 211 1.03 19.21 6.04
CA VAL A 211 0.92 17.82 6.50
C VAL A 211 2.31 17.25 6.77
N GLU A 212 2.38 16.26 7.64
CA GLU A 212 3.62 15.51 7.86
C GLU A 212 4.04 14.78 6.58
N VAL A 213 5.34 14.63 6.40
CA VAL A 213 5.92 13.94 5.24
C VAL A 213 5.35 12.52 5.14
N GLY A 214 4.83 12.17 3.99
CA GLY A 214 4.23 10.87 3.72
C GLY A 214 2.72 10.79 4.02
N GLN A 215 2.13 11.78 4.69
CA GLN A 215 0.67 11.82 4.87
C GLN A 215 -0.07 12.16 3.58
N LEU A 216 -1.29 11.64 3.48
CA LEU A 216 -2.16 11.88 2.33
C LEU A 216 -2.71 13.31 2.33
N THR A 217 -2.74 13.88 1.14
CA THR A 217 -3.51 15.07 0.82
C THR A 217 -4.65 14.73 -0.15
N LYS A 218 -5.60 15.63 -0.31
CA LYS A 218 -6.68 15.45 -1.29
C LYS A 218 -6.15 15.20 -2.71
N TRP A 219 -4.93 15.66 -3.00
CA TRP A 219 -4.33 15.54 -4.33
C TRP A 219 -3.91 14.12 -4.68
N ALA A 220 -3.47 13.34 -3.69
CA ALA A 220 -3.24 11.90 -3.88
C ALA A 220 -4.54 11.17 -4.21
N ALA A 221 -5.64 11.51 -3.52
CA ALA A 221 -6.95 10.96 -3.82
C ALA A 221 -7.49 11.44 -5.17
N GLN A 222 -7.25 12.70 -5.54
CA GLN A 222 -7.64 13.27 -6.83
C GLN A 222 -6.90 12.61 -7.99
N HIS A 223 -5.60 12.35 -7.84
CA HIS A 223 -4.81 11.62 -8.81
C HIS A 223 -5.33 10.18 -8.98
N MET A 224 -5.53 9.45 -7.87
CA MET A 224 -6.08 8.09 -7.94
C MET A 224 -7.49 8.07 -8.55
N LEU A 225 -8.32 9.09 -8.28
CA LEU A 225 -9.64 9.20 -8.89
C LEU A 225 -9.55 9.30 -10.42
N SER A 226 -8.54 10.01 -10.96
CA SER A 226 -8.32 10.07 -12.41
C SER A 226 -8.02 8.69 -13.00
N GLU A 227 -7.18 7.89 -12.34
CA GLU A 227 -6.89 6.51 -12.75
C GLU A 227 -8.14 5.62 -12.71
N VAL A 228 -8.93 5.72 -11.62
CA VAL A 228 -10.17 4.92 -11.48
C VAL A 228 -11.19 5.30 -12.56
N TYR A 229 -11.29 6.57 -12.92
CA TYR A 229 -12.13 7.00 -14.05
C TYR A 229 -11.63 6.44 -15.39
N LEU A 230 -10.31 6.40 -15.63
CA LEU A 230 -9.75 5.72 -16.82
C LEU A 230 -10.12 4.24 -16.83
N MET A 231 -9.99 3.54 -15.71
CA MET A 231 -10.39 2.12 -15.58
C MET A 231 -11.88 1.90 -15.82
N ALA A 232 -12.71 2.89 -15.51
CA ALA A 232 -14.15 2.87 -15.72
C ALA A 232 -14.58 3.34 -17.14
N GLY A 233 -13.65 3.72 -18.01
CA GLY A 233 -13.93 4.28 -19.33
C GLY A 233 -14.53 5.68 -19.31
N LYS A 234 -14.45 6.39 -18.19
CA LYS A 234 -14.97 7.76 -17.97
C LYS A 234 -13.88 8.79 -18.27
N TYR A 235 -13.54 8.94 -19.54
CA TYR A 235 -12.37 9.71 -19.97
C TYR A 235 -12.47 11.21 -19.68
N ALA A 236 -13.65 11.82 -19.81
CA ALA A 236 -13.85 13.24 -19.54
C ALA A 236 -13.70 13.57 -18.04
N GLU A 237 -14.23 12.67 -17.18
CA GLU A 237 -14.08 12.79 -15.75
C GLU A 237 -12.62 12.54 -15.32
N ALA A 238 -11.93 11.60 -15.98
CA ALA A 238 -10.52 11.34 -15.76
C ALA A 238 -9.64 12.56 -16.09
N GLU A 239 -9.88 13.19 -17.25
CA GLU A 239 -9.21 14.43 -17.64
C GLU A 239 -9.45 15.55 -16.62
N THR A 240 -10.71 15.73 -16.22
CA THR A 240 -11.10 16.75 -15.23
C THR A 240 -10.37 16.51 -13.89
N ALA A 241 -10.32 15.26 -13.44
CA ALA A 241 -9.66 14.89 -12.19
C ALA A 241 -8.13 15.10 -12.26
N ALA A 242 -7.48 14.68 -13.34
CA ALA A 242 -6.06 14.90 -13.56
C ALA A 242 -5.72 16.40 -13.67
N LYS A 243 -6.53 17.15 -14.42
CA LYS A 243 -6.35 18.58 -14.59
C LYS A 243 -6.46 19.34 -13.27
N ALA A 244 -7.31 18.92 -12.36
CA ALA A 244 -7.41 19.52 -11.03
C ALA A 244 -6.08 19.44 -10.25
N VAL A 245 -5.31 18.35 -10.41
CA VAL A 245 -3.97 18.21 -9.80
C VAL A 245 -2.95 19.10 -10.52
N ILE A 246 -3.00 19.13 -11.85
CA ILE A 246 -2.07 19.94 -12.66
C ILE A 246 -2.24 21.43 -12.36
N ASP A 247 -3.48 21.88 -12.25
CA ASP A 247 -3.81 23.32 -12.09
C ASP A 247 -3.82 23.79 -10.62
N CYS A 248 -3.60 22.89 -9.64
CA CYS A 248 -3.73 23.24 -8.21
C CYS A 248 -2.65 24.23 -7.71
N GLY A 249 -1.56 24.38 -8.43
CA GLY A 249 -0.45 25.27 -8.08
C GLY A 249 0.53 24.70 -7.04
N TYR A 250 0.27 23.52 -6.48
CA TYR A 250 1.18 22.88 -5.52
C TYR A 250 2.25 22.00 -6.19
N PHE A 251 1.99 21.51 -7.39
CA PHE A 251 2.87 20.58 -8.09
C PHE A 251 3.27 21.11 -9.46
N HIS A 252 4.48 20.81 -9.89
CA HIS A 252 4.97 21.08 -11.24
C HIS A 252 6.13 20.15 -11.58
N LEU A 253 6.36 19.95 -12.88
CA LEU A 253 7.51 19.17 -13.34
C LEU A 253 8.81 19.86 -12.96
N MET A 254 9.78 19.09 -12.46
CA MET A 254 11.08 19.61 -12.08
C MET A 254 11.91 19.95 -13.32
N THR A 255 12.21 21.25 -13.51
CA THR A 255 12.98 21.76 -14.64
C THR A 255 14.31 22.38 -14.22
N SER A 256 14.59 22.42 -12.94
CA SER A 256 15.84 22.93 -12.36
C SER A 256 16.34 22.01 -11.27
N ARG A 257 17.66 22.03 -11.05
CA ARG A 257 18.34 21.24 -10.04
C ARG A 257 17.80 21.53 -8.64
N PHE A 258 17.67 20.50 -7.81
CA PHE A 258 17.17 20.60 -6.44
C PHE A 258 17.83 19.56 -5.51
N GLY A 259 17.52 19.64 -4.22
CA GLY A 259 18.00 18.69 -3.22
C GLY A 259 19.47 18.86 -2.84
N ALA A 260 20.01 17.82 -2.19
CA ALA A 260 21.34 17.87 -1.55
C ALA A 260 22.50 17.96 -2.55
N GLU A 261 22.32 17.48 -3.77
CA GLU A 261 23.39 17.41 -4.78
C GLU A 261 23.22 18.42 -5.93
N LYS A 262 22.32 19.39 -5.80
CA LYS A 262 22.01 20.37 -6.86
C LYS A 262 23.22 21.14 -7.40
N ASP A 263 24.27 21.29 -6.61
CA ASP A 263 25.49 22.02 -6.97
C ASP A 263 26.58 21.11 -7.59
N LYS A 264 26.31 19.80 -7.70
CA LYS A 264 27.17 18.83 -8.39
C LYS A 264 26.74 18.67 -9.84
N ALA A 265 27.56 17.97 -10.64
CA ALA A 265 27.15 17.54 -11.97
C ALA A 265 25.89 16.67 -11.89
N GLY A 266 24.94 16.86 -12.81
CA GLY A 266 23.66 16.17 -12.83
C GLY A 266 22.58 16.97 -13.56
N ASP A 267 21.37 16.48 -13.55
CA ASP A 267 20.18 17.09 -14.14
C ASP A 267 18.96 16.97 -13.21
N PRO A 268 17.86 17.72 -13.47
CA PRO A 268 16.67 17.69 -12.61
C PRO A 268 16.00 16.33 -12.55
N PHE A 269 16.09 15.49 -13.60
CA PHE A 269 15.51 14.16 -13.61
C PHE A 269 16.28 13.21 -12.69
N SER A 270 17.61 13.20 -12.77
CA SER A 270 18.46 12.40 -11.90
C SER A 270 18.32 12.82 -10.42
N ASP A 271 18.11 14.11 -10.14
CA ASP A 271 17.90 14.60 -8.78
C ASP A 271 16.67 13.98 -8.11
N MET A 272 15.61 13.63 -8.86
CA MET A 272 14.40 13.00 -8.30
C MET A 272 14.68 11.62 -7.69
N PHE A 273 15.71 10.91 -8.13
CA PHE A 273 16.08 9.57 -7.69
C PHE A 273 17.24 9.55 -6.70
N LYS A 274 17.80 10.71 -6.35
CA LYS A 274 18.85 10.79 -5.33
C LYS A 274 18.24 10.56 -3.94
N GLU A 275 19.02 9.92 -3.08
CA GLU A 275 18.65 9.70 -1.69
C GLU A 275 18.27 11.02 -1.00
N TYR A 276 17.19 11.00 -0.21
CA TYR A 276 16.58 12.13 0.49
C TYR A 276 15.94 13.22 -0.41
N ASN A 277 15.89 13.05 -1.73
CA ASN A 277 15.26 14.01 -2.62
C ASN A 277 13.80 13.71 -2.97
N GLN A 278 13.21 12.66 -2.39
CA GLN A 278 11.85 12.21 -2.73
C GLN A 278 10.74 13.14 -2.23
N ASN A 279 11.02 13.97 -1.24
CA ASN A 279 10.00 14.77 -0.56
C ASN A 279 10.01 16.25 -0.95
N ARG A 280 8.88 16.93 -0.77
CA ARG A 280 8.74 18.39 -0.97
C ARG A 280 9.73 19.21 -0.12
N THR A 281 10.03 18.74 1.09
CA THR A 281 10.99 19.36 2.01
C THR A 281 12.42 19.43 1.44
N SER A 282 12.74 18.58 0.48
CA SER A 282 14.02 18.64 -0.28
C SER A 282 13.91 19.43 -1.59
N GLY A 283 12.76 20.01 -1.88
CA GLY A 283 12.51 20.79 -3.08
C GLY A 283 11.89 20.02 -4.23
N ASN A 284 11.49 18.76 -4.04
CA ASN A 284 10.79 17.98 -5.04
C ASN A 284 9.32 18.40 -5.12
N MET A 285 8.98 19.22 -6.09
CA MET A 285 7.62 19.71 -6.32
C MET A 285 6.83 18.83 -7.31
N GLU A 286 7.43 17.77 -7.83
CA GLU A 286 6.76 16.84 -8.75
C GLU A 286 6.04 15.71 -8.01
N SER A 287 6.55 15.28 -6.85
CA SER A 287 5.97 14.18 -6.09
C SER A 287 4.66 14.57 -5.41
N ILE A 288 3.56 13.89 -5.77
CA ILE A 288 2.22 14.13 -5.21
C ILE A 288 2.08 13.48 -3.83
N TRP A 289 2.51 12.23 -3.71
CA TRP A 289 2.52 11.45 -2.48
C TRP A 289 3.64 10.42 -2.53
N VAL A 290 4.36 10.27 -1.44
CA VAL A 290 5.54 9.39 -1.34
C VAL A 290 5.39 8.46 -0.16
N MET A 291 5.47 7.16 -0.41
CA MET A 291 5.60 6.17 0.66
C MET A 291 6.96 6.31 1.32
N GLN A 292 6.96 6.51 2.64
CA GLN A 292 8.19 6.72 3.40
C GLN A 292 8.79 5.37 3.81
N LEU A 293 10.02 5.14 3.40
CA LEU A 293 10.84 3.99 3.78
C LEU A 293 12.10 4.53 4.44
N GLU A 294 12.42 4.03 5.64
CA GLU A 294 13.64 4.39 6.36
C GLU A 294 14.31 3.13 6.89
N TYR A 295 15.55 2.91 6.49
CA TYR A 295 16.30 1.73 6.86
C TYR A 295 16.45 1.60 8.37
N ASN A 296 16.20 0.40 8.89
CA ASN A 296 16.38 0.03 10.30
C ASN A 296 15.62 0.92 11.31
N THR A 297 14.51 1.54 10.86
CA THR A 297 13.63 2.34 11.73
C THR A 297 12.37 1.53 12.05
N THR A 298 11.98 1.51 13.34
CA THR A 298 10.77 0.80 13.76
C THR A 298 9.54 1.34 13.02
N GLY A 299 8.84 0.48 12.29
CA GLY A 299 7.71 0.85 11.46
C GLY A 299 8.07 1.57 10.16
N GLY A 300 9.34 1.87 9.92
CA GLY A 300 9.82 2.62 8.76
C GLY A 300 10.37 1.78 7.62
N GLY A 301 10.61 0.53 7.85
CA GLY A 301 11.20 -0.41 6.91
C GLY A 301 12.37 -1.15 7.55
N GLY A 302 12.30 -2.47 7.58
CA GLY A 302 13.43 -3.31 7.98
C GLY A 302 14.41 -3.53 6.82
N ALA A 303 15.52 -4.20 7.09
CA ALA A 303 16.53 -4.56 6.10
C ALA A 303 15.99 -5.35 4.89
N ASN A 304 14.76 -5.87 4.98
CA ASN A 304 14.13 -6.72 3.97
C ASN A 304 12.78 -6.15 3.48
N GLU A 305 12.51 -4.88 3.71
CA GLU A 305 11.20 -4.31 3.40
C GLU A 305 11.13 -3.59 2.04
N ASP A 306 12.26 -3.25 1.44
CA ASP A 306 12.33 -2.80 0.05
C ASP A 306 13.38 -3.61 -0.72
N TRP A 307 12.90 -4.47 -1.61
CA TRP A 307 13.75 -5.31 -2.46
C TRP A 307 13.86 -4.79 -3.89
N THR A 308 13.11 -3.78 -4.25
CA THR A 308 13.04 -3.28 -5.64
C THR A 308 14.42 -2.94 -6.19
N LYS A 309 15.24 -2.21 -5.42
CA LYS A 309 16.61 -1.87 -5.82
C LYS A 309 17.46 -3.12 -6.11
N ARG A 310 17.40 -4.12 -5.25
CA ARG A 310 18.21 -5.34 -5.41
C ARG A 310 17.82 -6.17 -6.63
N ALA A 311 16.56 -6.14 -7.00
CA ALA A 311 16.07 -6.83 -8.18
C ALA A 311 16.70 -6.29 -9.47
N TRP A 312 16.85 -4.98 -9.55
CA TRP A 312 17.37 -4.29 -10.74
C TRP A 312 18.90 -4.17 -10.79
N VAL A 313 19.58 -4.10 -9.64
CA VAL A 313 21.03 -3.93 -9.61
C VAL A 313 21.71 -5.19 -10.13
N PRO A 314 22.64 -5.08 -11.11
CA PRO A 314 23.38 -6.22 -11.65
C PRO A 314 24.24 -6.94 -10.60
N LYS A 315 24.57 -8.20 -10.85
CA LYS A 315 25.56 -8.96 -10.05
C LYS A 315 26.99 -8.58 -10.44
N TYR A 316 27.28 -7.28 -10.53
CA TYR A 316 28.56 -6.74 -10.96
C TYR A 316 29.76 -7.31 -10.19
N TYR A 317 29.57 -7.69 -8.93
CA TYR A 317 30.59 -8.28 -8.07
C TYR A 317 31.02 -9.71 -8.48
N ASN A 318 30.34 -10.30 -9.47
CA ASN A 318 30.78 -11.55 -10.11
C ASN A 318 31.67 -11.31 -11.30
N GLU A 319 31.87 -10.08 -11.73
CA GLU A 319 32.72 -9.72 -12.85
C GLU A 319 34.15 -9.40 -12.39
N ASP A 320 35.15 -9.74 -13.19
CA ASP A 320 36.56 -9.52 -12.88
C ASP A 320 36.84 -8.01 -12.67
N GLY A 321 37.48 -7.67 -11.57
CA GLY A 321 37.88 -6.32 -11.23
C GLY A 321 36.84 -5.55 -10.41
N PHE A 322 35.67 -6.10 -10.15
CA PHE A 322 34.66 -5.49 -9.29
C PHE A 322 34.64 -6.15 -7.90
N VAL A 323 34.40 -5.33 -6.88
CA VAL A 323 34.15 -5.78 -5.52
C VAL A 323 32.81 -5.27 -5.05
N LEU A 324 32.16 -6.02 -4.16
CA LEU A 324 30.89 -5.61 -3.56
C LEU A 324 31.07 -4.29 -2.82
N ALA A 325 30.29 -3.26 -3.20
CA ALA A 325 30.34 -1.94 -2.59
C ALA A 325 28.97 -1.25 -2.62
N ASP A 326 28.64 -0.51 -1.56
CA ASP A 326 27.39 0.24 -1.47
C ASP A 326 27.34 1.36 -2.53
N SER A 327 28.47 1.97 -2.86
CA SER A 327 28.58 2.99 -3.90
C SER A 327 28.22 2.48 -5.32
N LEU A 328 28.22 1.17 -5.52
CA LEU A 328 27.82 0.49 -6.76
C LEU A 328 26.39 -0.12 -6.66
N GLY A 329 25.61 0.31 -5.66
CA GLY A 329 24.26 -0.19 -5.45
C GLY A 329 24.16 -1.41 -4.52
N GLY A 330 25.25 -1.79 -3.85
CA GLY A 330 25.25 -2.90 -2.91
C GLY A 330 25.17 -4.27 -3.60
N ARG A 331 24.60 -5.26 -2.91
CA ARG A 331 24.46 -6.62 -3.43
C ARG A 331 23.24 -6.76 -4.36
N GLY A 332 23.43 -6.48 -5.64
CA GLY A 332 22.42 -6.71 -6.67
C GLY A 332 22.11 -8.19 -6.90
N LEU A 333 20.92 -8.51 -7.35
CA LEU A 333 20.46 -9.86 -7.66
C LEU A 333 20.19 -10.08 -9.16
N ALA A 334 20.07 -8.99 -9.94
CA ALA A 334 19.73 -9.04 -11.36
C ALA A 334 18.49 -9.93 -11.64
N GLN A 335 17.47 -9.80 -10.82
CA GLN A 335 16.24 -10.59 -10.98
C GLN A 335 15.42 -10.10 -12.18
N ILE A 336 15.49 -8.79 -12.45
CA ILE A 336 14.89 -8.14 -13.60
C ILE A 336 16.00 -7.50 -14.43
N VAL A 337 16.01 -7.82 -15.71
CA VAL A 337 17.02 -7.32 -16.65
C VAL A 337 16.30 -6.76 -17.89
N PRO A 338 16.65 -5.54 -18.32
CA PRO A 338 16.15 -5.00 -19.57
C PRO A 338 16.57 -5.87 -20.76
N PHE A 339 15.69 -6.03 -21.74
CA PHE A 339 16.08 -6.67 -22.99
C PHE A 339 17.16 -5.88 -23.71
N LYS A 340 18.10 -6.59 -24.35
CA LYS A 340 19.25 -6.00 -25.07
C LYS A 340 18.84 -4.95 -26.10
N TRP A 341 17.74 -5.18 -26.82
CA TRP A 341 17.23 -4.23 -27.81
C TRP A 341 16.90 -2.86 -27.22
N TRP A 342 16.44 -2.84 -25.97
CA TRP A 342 16.12 -1.60 -25.27
C TRP A 342 17.40 -0.88 -24.80
N ILE A 343 18.38 -1.61 -24.27
CA ILE A 343 19.67 -1.05 -23.82
C ILE A 343 20.49 -0.53 -25.01
N ASP A 344 20.54 -1.30 -26.11
CA ASP A 344 21.37 -0.99 -27.28
C ASP A 344 20.73 0.06 -28.21
N SER A 345 19.44 0.33 -28.04
CA SER A 345 18.74 1.27 -28.89
C SER A 345 19.02 2.69 -28.39
N ASN A 346 20.04 3.33 -28.98
CA ASN A 346 20.30 4.77 -28.79
C ASN A 346 19.11 5.64 -29.23
N ASP A 347 18.08 5.05 -29.81
CA ASP A 347 16.90 5.71 -30.37
C ASP A 347 15.65 5.56 -29.51
N PHE A 348 15.70 4.82 -28.38
CA PHE A 348 14.51 4.63 -27.52
C PHE A 348 14.05 5.95 -26.91
N PHE A 349 14.98 6.76 -26.44
CA PHE A 349 14.75 8.16 -26.09
C PHE A 349 15.42 9.06 -27.12
N ALA A 350 14.75 10.13 -27.54
CA ALA A 350 15.38 11.15 -28.36
C ALA A 350 16.66 11.67 -27.67
N SER A 351 17.66 12.06 -28.41
CA SER A 351 18.94 12.58 -27.87
C SER A 351 18.76 13.82 -26.98
N SER A 352 17.62 14.53 -27.11
CA SER A 352 17.24 15.66 -26.27
C SER A 352 16.40 15.28 -25.06
N ASP A 353 16.05 14.00 -24.90
CA ASP A 353 15.25 13.55 -23.76
C ASP A 353 16.14 13.43 -22.52
N ILE A 354 15.73 14.10 -21.43
CA ILE A 354 16.51 14.12 -20.19
C ILE A 354 16.69 12.73 -19.58
N ARG A 355 15.81 11.76 -19.90
CA ARG A 355 15.93 10.38 -19.44
C ARG A 355 17.11 9.61 -20.09
N ASN A 356 17.68 10.17 -21.15
CA ASN A 356 18.89 9.67 -21.79
C ASN A 356 20.17 10.30 -21.22
N SER A 357 20.08 10.88 -20.02
CA SER A 357 21.19 11.48 -19.30
C SER A 357 22.18 10.42 -18.83
N GLU A 358 23.45 10.79 -18.76
CA GLU A 358 24.53 10.00 -18.19
C GLU A 358 24.64 10.06 -16.65
N TYR A 359 23.78 10.84 -15.98
CA TYR A 359 23.79 11.09 -14.54
C TYR A 359 22.82 10.21 -13.74
#